data_bbce5ee0eb47c4724fb250544e85a1f0
#
_entry.id   bbce5ee0eb47c4724fb250544e85a1f0
#
_cell.length_a   1.000
_cell.length_b   1.000
_cell.length_c   1.000
_cell.angle_alpha   90.00
_cell.angle_beta   90.00
_cell.angle_gamma   90.00
#
_symmetry.space_group_name_H-M   'P 1'
#
loop_
_entity.id
_entity.type
_entity.pdbx_description
1 polymer ?
#
loop_
_entity_poly.entity_id
_entity_poly.type
_entity_poly.pdbx_seq_one_letter_code
_entity_poly.pdbx_strand_id
1 'polypeptide(L)'
;MLLRSLTSAFVLSAGLAQAASSSNSSTPSIEIKGNAFFNSESGERFYIRGVDYQPGGSSNLTDPLADASVCDRDVPVLKDLGINTVRVYTVDNSQDHSHCMKLLQENGIYLILDVNTPTSAISRYDPACSYNADYLQNVFATIDTFADYDNVLGFFAGNEVINSVNTTNTATYVKAVVRDMKKYIKARKYRQIPVGYSAADIVANRQLAAEYFNCGDEADARIDMFGVNDYSWCGESSFVVSGYSTKMKLYQDYSVPVFLSEFGCNQVKSSRPFTEIEAIYSTQMSSVFSGGLVYEYSNETNNYGLVQIDGDKVTKLTDFENLKNEYSKVSNPEGNGGYSTSNNYSTCPDYEKGVWEANNTLPAMPSAASAYFTSGAGSPMGTGIATQQSCDAKDDDDEEDDDTSSSSSSSSSSS
;
A
#
# COMPACT_ATOMS: atom_id res chain seq x y z
N MET A 1 -20.02 -76.11 -51.26
CA MET A 1 -19.85 -76.17 -49.81
C MET A 1 -18.91 -75.03 -49.41
N LEU A 2 -19.48 -73.92 -49.04
CA LEU A 2 -18.72 -72.71 -48.61
C LEU A 2 -18.92 -72.49 -47.12
N LEU A 3 -17.81 -72.61 -46.41
CA LEU A 3 -17.75 -72.24 -44.98
C LEU A 3 -17.61 -70.71 -44.84
N ARG A 4 -18.53 -70.07 -44.18
CA ARG A 4 -18.39 -68.68 -43.76
C ARG A 4 -17.88 -68.63 -42.34
N SER A 5 -16.68 -68.05 -42.20
CA SER A 5 -16.08 -67.79 -40.94
C SER A 5 -16.63 -66.43 -40.41
N LEU A 6 -17.22 -66.41 -39.20
CA LEU A 6 -17.64 -65.20 -38.45
C LEU A 6 -16.48 -64.78 -37.55
N THR A 7 -15.91 -63.65 -37.84
CA THR A 7 -14.97 -62.96 -36.97
C THR A 7 -15.75 -61.94 -36.11
N SER A 8 -15.84 -62.21 -34.81
CA SER A 8 -16.39 -61.28 -33.83
C SER A 8 -15.32 -60.23 -33.47
N ALA A 9 -15.60 -58.95 -33.77
CA ALA A 9 -14.77 -57.83 -33.33
C ALA A 9 -15.19 -57.40 -31.92
N PHE A 10 -14.28 -57.57 -30.96
CA PHE A 10 -14.39 -56.95 -29.64
C PHE A 10 -14.00 -55.48 -29.72
N VAL A 11 -14.96 -54.58 -29.48
CA VAL A 11 -14.70 -53.15 -29.28
C VAL A 11 -14.37 -52.95 -27.82
N LEU A 12 -13.09 -52.71 -27.48
CA LEU A 12 -12.66 -52.20 -26.20
C LEU A 12 -12.99 -50.71 -26.15
N SER A 13 -14.00 -50.33 -25.40
CA SER A 13 -14.24 -48.93 -24.98
C SER A 13 -13.27 -48.56 -23.86
N ALA A 14 -12.19 -47.87 -24.21
CA ALA A 14 -11.33 -47.21 -23.25
C ALA A 14 -12.10 -45.99 -22.67
N GLY A 15 -12.63 -46.13 -21.47
CA GLY A 15 -13.15 -45.02 -20.71
C GLY A 15 -12.03 -44.06 -20.32
N LEU A 16 -11.98 -42.89 -20.92
CA LEU A 16 -11.18 -41.76 -20.45
C LEU A 16 -11.77 -41.30 -19.10
N ALA A 17 -11.16 -41.71 -18.00
CA ALA A 17 -11.36 -41.08 -16.73
C ALA A 17 -10.78 -39.66 -16.85
N GLN A 18 -11.63 -38.66 -17.06
CA GLN A 18 -11.27 -37.27 -16.82
C GLN A 18 -11.01 -37.14 -15.31
N ALA A 19 -9.72 -37.05 -14.96
CA ALA A 19 -9.34 -36.56 -13.65
C ALA A 19 -9.88 -35.13 -13.56
N ALA A 20 -10.90 -34.94 -12.73
CA ALA A 20 -11.28 -33.62 -12.31
C ALA A 20 -10.07 -33.03 -11.58
N SER A 21 -9.32 -32.18 -12.25
CA SER A 21 -8.39 -31.29 -11.57
C SER A 21 -9.24 -30.45 -10.65
N SER A 22 -9.09 -30.69 -9.33
CA SER A 22 -9.49 -29.70 -8.34
C SER A 22 -8.66 -28.47 -8.63
N SER A 23 -9.24 -27.51 -9.35
CA SER A 23 -8.71 -26.19 -9.42
C SER A 23 -8.78 -25.63 -8.00
N ASN A 24 -7.68 -25.71 -7.25
CA ASN A 24 -7.41 -24.68 -6.26
C ASN A 24 -7.39 -23.39 -7.06
N SER A 25 -8.48 -22.62 -7.03
CA SER A 25 -8.51 -21.28 -7.62
C SER A 25 -7.71 -20.38 -6.69
N SER A 26 -6.39 -20.44 -6.80
CA SER A 26 -5.55 -19.39 -6.24
C SER A 26 -5.83 -18.12 -7.04
N THR A 27 -6.10 -17.04 -6.36
CA THR A 27 -6.17 -15.73 -6.99
C THR A 27 -4.80 -15.42 -7.60
N PRO A 28 -4.69 -15.25 -8.94
CA PRO A 28 -3.40 -15.08 -9.60
C PRO A 28 -2.70 -13.81 -9.11
N SER A 29 -1.38 -13.84 -9.00
CA SER A 29 -0.63 -12.63 -8.65
C SER A 29 -0.79 -11.53 -9.71
N ILE A 30 -0.61 -10.27 -9.29
CA ILE A 30 -0.60 -9.13 -10.20
C ILE A 30 0.84 -8.79 -10.55
N GLU A 31 1.10 -8.58 -11.83
CA GLU A 31 2.39 -8.16 -12.37
C GLU A 31 2.31 -6.77 -13.00
N ILE A 32 3.46 -6.12 -13.15
CA ILE A 32 3.56 -4.80 -13.79
C ILE A 32 4.14 -4.94 -15.18
N LYS A 33 3.50 -4.31 -16.16
CA LYS A 33 4.00 -4.15 -17.55
C LYS A 33 3.90 -2.68 -17.91
N GLY A 34 5.05 -2.02 -18.07
CA GLY A 34 5.07 -0.56 -18.28
C GLY A 34 4.39 0.17 -17.13
N ASN A 35 3.47 1.07 -17.44
CA ASN A 35 2.75 1.86 -16.46
C ASN A 35 1.39 1.25 -16.05
N ALA A 36 1.27 -0.07 -16.05
CA ALA A 36 -0.01 -0.73 -15.73
C ALA A 36 0.14 -2.07 -15.01
N PHE A 37 -0.91 -2.47 -14.30
CA PHE A 37 -1.05 -3.75 -13.65
C PHE A 37 -1.73 -4.77 -14.55
N PHE A 38 -1.33 -6.04 -14.45
CA PHE A 38 -1.90 -7.14 -15.20
C PHE A 38 -2.04 -8.39 -14.34
N ASN A 39 -3.07 -9.17 -14.59
CA ASN A 39 -3.21 -10.51 -14.04
C ASN A 39 -2.15 -11.42 -14.69
N SER A 40 -1.35 -12.11 -13.87
CA SER A 40 -0.22 -12.91 -14.35
C SER A 40 -0.63 -14.14 -15.16
N GLU A 41 -1.84 -14.66 -14.95
CA GLU A 41 -2.36 -15.85 -15.64
C GLU A 41 -3.15 -15.49 -16.91
N SER A 42 -4.12 -14.58 -16.80
CA SER A 42 -4.95 -14.20 -17.94
C SER A 42 -4.25 -13.20 -18.89
N GLY A 43 -3.28 -12.45 -18.39
CA GLY A 43 -2.66 -11.33 -19.11
C GLY A 43 -3.60 -10.14 -19.32
N GLU A 44 -4.77 -10.13 -18.70
CA GLU A 44 -5.72 -9.03 -18.75
C GLU A 44 -5.26 -7.87 -17.85
N ARG A 45 -5.55 -6.65 -18.31
CA ARG A 45 -5.27 -5.46 -17.52
C ARG A 45 -6.07 -5.44 -16.22
N PHE A 46 -5.37 -5.19 -15.11
CA PHE A 46 -5.98 -5.07 -13.79
C PHE A 46 -6.16 -3.60 -13.42
N TYR A 47 -7.35 -3.25 -12.96
CA TYR A 47 -7.70 -1.94 -12.40
C TYR A 47 -8.05 -2.12 -10.92
N ILE A 48 -7.43 -1.33 -10.06
CA ILE A 48 -7.74 -1.30 -8.64
C ILE A 48 -9.13 -0.70 -8.47
N ARG A 49 -10.07 -1.48 -7.93
CA ARG A 49 -11.36 -1.03 -7.39
C ARG A 49 -11.32 -1.32 -5.91
N GLY A 50 -10.92 -0.34 -5.13
CA GLY A 50 -10.51 -0.63 -3.77
C GLY A 50 -11.13 0.24 -2.71
N VAL A 51 -10.81 -0.12 -1.47
CA VAL A 51 -11.14 0.64 -0.27
C VAL A 51 -9.96 0.56 0.72
N ASP A 52 -9.69 1.66 1.40
CA ASP A 52 -8.76 1.69 2.51
C ASP A 52 -9.43 1.04 3.73
N TYR A 53 -8.81 -0.04 4.22
CA TYR A 53 -9.38 -0.93 5.22
C TYR A 53 -8.53 -0.95 6.47
N GLN A 54 -8.91 -0.11 7.45
CA GLN A 54 -8.24 -0.03 8.75
C GLN A 54 -9.29 0.22 9.85
N PRO A 55 -10.15 -0.77 10.17
CA PRO A 55 -11.08 -0.64 11.29
C PRO A 55 -10.36 -0.25 12.58
N GLY A 56 -10.83 0.83 13.21
CA GLY A 56 -10.16 1.44 14.35
C GLY A 56 -9.33 2.68 14.02
N GLY A 57 -9.18 3.01 12.74
CA GLY A 57 -8.52 4.22 12.24
C GLY A 57 -7.07 4.04 11.81
N SER A 58 -6.67 4.75 10.77
CA SER A 58 -5.35 4.65 10.13
C SER A 58 -4.17 5.07 11.02
N SER A 59 -4.45 5.76 12.12
CA SER A 59 -3.44 6.18 13.11
C SER A 59 -3.31 5.25 14.32
N ASN A 60 -4.11 4.17 14.37
CA ASN A 60 -4.08 3.22 15.47
C ASN A 60 -3.19 2.00 15.15
N LEU A 61 -2.68 1.37 16.21
CA LEU A 61 -1.86 0.15 16.12
C LEU A 61 -2.71 -1.12 16.09
N THR A 62 -3.89 -1.06 15.46
CA THR A 62 -4.78 -2.21 15.30
C THR A 62 -4.44 -2.95 14.02
N ASP A 63 -4.36 -4.28 14.09
CA ASP A 63 -4.19 -5.14 12.93
C ASP A 63 -5.54 -5.75 12.54
N PRO A 64 -6.15 -5.31 11.43
CA PRO A 64 -7.44 -5.83 11.00
C PRO A 64 -7.35 -7.20 10.33
N LEU A 65 -6.14 -7.71 10.05
CA LEU A 65 -5.90 -8.97 9.36
C LEU A 65 -5.48 -10.11 10.30
N ALA A 66 -5.28 -9.82 11.60
CA ALA A 66 -4.88 -10.81 12.60
C ALA A 66 -6.07 -11.47 13.32
N ASP A 67 -7.27 -10.89 13.27
CA ASP A 67 -8.46 -11.40 13.91
C ASP A 67 -9.41 -12.04 12.89
N ALA A 68 -9.52 -13.38 12.96
CA ALA A 68 -10.40 -14.15 12.08
C ALA A 68 -11.86 -13.68 12.16
N SER A 69 -12.35 -13.28 13.33
CA SER A 69 -13.74 -12.84 13.52
C SER A 69 -14.01 -11.49 12.84
N VAL A 70 -13.01 -10.61 12.83
CA VAL A 70 -13.07 -9.32 12.10
C VAL A 70 -13.14 -9.58 10.61
N CYS A 71 -12.30 -10.47 10.08
CA CYS A 71 -12.32 -10.80 8.66
C CYS A 71 -13.61 -11.52 8.23
N ASP A 72 -14.12 -12.46 9.03
CA ASP A 72 -15.40 -13.14 8.78
C ASP A 72 -16.59 -12.16 8.77
N ARG A 73 -16.52 -11.10 9.57
CA ARG A 73 -17.50 -10.01 9.60
C ARG A 73 -17.41 -9.12 8.35
N ASP A 74 -16.21 -8.69 7.98
CA ASP A 74 -16.00 -7.57 7.04
C ASP A 74 -15.83 -8.03 5.59
N VAL A 75 -15.18 -9.17 5.31
CA VAL A 75 -14.93 -9.61 3.93
C VAL A 75 -16.21 -9.82 3.12
N PRO A 76 -17.31 -10.38 3.66
CA PRO A 76 -18.58 -10.43 2.94
C PRO A 76 -19.14 -9.05 2.57
N VAL A 77 -18.92 -8.03 3.40
CA VAL A 77 -19.35 -6.64 3.15
C VAL A 77 -18.48 -6.01 2.06
N LEU A 78 -17.15 -6.23 2.11
CA LEU A 78 -16.21 -5.79 1.08
C LEU A 78 -16.56 -6.40 -0.29
N LYS A 79 -16.89 -7.69 -0.31
CA LYS A 79 -17.36 -8.37 -1.52
C LYS A 79 -18.67 -7.80 -2.06
N ASP A 80 -19.63 -7.50 -1.18
CA ASP A 80 -20.90 -6.89 -1.57
C ASP A 80 -20.69 -5.48 -2.13
N LEU A 81 -19.69 -4.74 -1.69
CA LEU A 81 -19.29 -3.46 -2.28
C LEU A 81 -18.79 -3.60 -3.73
N GLY A 82 -18.31 -4.79 -4.10
CA GLY A 82 -17.82 -5.08 -5.45
C GLY A 82 -16.38 -4.67 -5.68
N ILE A 83 -15.57 -4.59 -4.61
CA ILE A 83 -14.16 -4.24 -4.69
C ILE A 83 -13.27 -5.47 -4.96
N ASN A 84 -12.07 -5.24 -5.45
CA ASN A 84 -11.05 -6.24 -5.71
C ASN A 84 -9.73 -5.99 -4.96
N THR A 85 -9.62 -4.90 -4.21
CA THR A 85 -8.38 -4.52 -3.51
C THR A 85 -8.72 -3.82 -2.20
N VAL A 86 -8.00 -4.18 -1.15
CA VAL A 86 -7.96 -3.42 0.11
C VAL A 86 -6.55 -2.88 0.33
N ARG A 87 -6.46 -1.74 1.00
CA ARG A 87 -5.21 -1.22 1.56
C ARG A 87 -5.28 -1.25 3.07
N VAL A 88 -4.22 -1.74 3.71
CA VAL A 88 -4.07 -1.77 5.17
C VAL A 88 -2.85 -0.95 5.56
N TYR A 89 -3.01 -0.08 6.57
CA TYR A 89 -1.97 0.85 7.01
C TYR A 89 -1.08 0.28 8.11
N THR A 90 -1.64 -0.60 8.96
CA THR A 90 -0.92 -1.16 10.12
C THR A 90 -1.24 -2.64 10.28
N VAL A 91 -0.20 -3.44 10.41
CA VAL A 91 -0.29 -4.85 10.80
C VAL A 91 0.67 -5.15 11.94
N ASP A 92 0.33 -6.13 12.74
CA ASP A 92 1.21 -6.75 13.73
C ASP A 92 1.92 -7.95 13.08
N ASN A 93 3.11 -7.74 12.56
CA ASN A 93 3.85 -8.78 11.83
C ASN A 93 4.25 -10.01 12.68
N SER A 94 3.94 -10.01 13.98
CA SER A 94 4.11 -11.16 14.88
C SER A 94 2.89 -12.07 14.98
N GLN A 95 1.75 -11.68 14.37
CA GLN A 95 0.50 -12.42 14.41
C GLN A 95 0.33 -13.34 13.19
N ASP A 96 -0.67 -14.25 13.27
CA ASP A 96 -1.06 -15.11 12.15
C ASP A 96 -2.14 -14.44 11.28
N HIS A 97 -1.83 -14.23 10.02
CA HIS A 97 -2.73 -13.62 9.03
C HIS A 97 -3.35 -14.64 8.07
N SER A 98 -3.07 -15.93 8.25
CA SER A 98 -3.41 -16.98 7.27
C SER A 98 -4.91 -17.08 7.00
N HIS A 99 -5.76 -16.94 8.02
CA HIS A 99 -7.21 -16.97 7.86
C HIS A 99 -7.72 -15.79 7.01
N CYS A 100 -7.34 -14.59 7.38
CA CYS A 100 -7.78 -13.37 6.69
C CYS A 100 -7.27 -13.29 5.26
N MET A 101 -5.99 -13.57 5.02
CA MET A 101 -5.40 -13.56 3.69
C MET A 101 -6.03 -14.62 2.78
N LYS A 102 -6.33 -15.80 3.31
CA LYS A 102 -7.07 -16.83 2.58
C LYS A 102 -8.49 -16.38 2.24
N LEU A 103 -9.20 -15.79 3.20
CA LEU A 103 -10.58 -15.34 2.98
C LEU A 103 -10.65 -14.21 1.93
N LEU A 104 -9.70 -13.27 1.97
CA LEU A 104 -9.55 -12.25 0.91
C LEU A 104 -9.28 -12.89 -0.45
N GLN A 105 -8.34 -13.86 -0.51
CA GLN A 105 -7.99 -14.56 -1.73
C GLN A 105 -9.19 -15.32 -2.33
N GLU A 106 -9.94 -16.06 -1.53
CA GLU A 106 -11.14 -16.79 -1.95
C GLU A 106 -12.25 -15.87 -2.50
N ASN A 107 -12.22 -14.59 -2.12
CA ASN A 107 -13.14 -13.57 -2.62
C ASN A 107 -12.56 -12.70 -3.73
N GLY A 108 -11.35 -13.01 -4.23
CA GLY A 108 -10.70 -12.27 -5.32
C GLY A 108 -10.21 -10.89 -4.91
N ILE A 109 -9.90 -10.69 -3.62
CA ILE A 109 -9.48 -9.41 -3.05
C ILE A 109 -7.97 -9.43 -2.81
N TYR A 110 -7.29 -8.44 -3.38
CA TYR A 110 -5.85 -8.22 -3.23
C TYR A 110 -5.57 -7.26 -2.07
N LEU A 111 -4.36 -7.36 -1.53
CA LEU A 111 -3.85 -6.50 -0.47
C LEU A 111 -2.75 -5.58 -0.99
N ILE A 112 -2.87 -4.27 -0.77
CA ILE A 112 -1.77 -3.31 -0.72
C ILE A 112 -1.48 -3.03 0.74
N LEU A 113 -0.23 -3.18 1.17
CA LEU A 113 0.15 -3.09 2.58
C LEU A 113 1.21 -2.02 2.80
N ASP A 114 0.96 -1.11 3.74
CA ASP A 114 1.99 -0.21 4.25
C ASP A 114 2.91 -1.01 5.19
N VAL A 115 4.24 -0.93 4.99
CA VAL A 115 5.20 -1.65 5.85
C VAL A 115 5.54 -0.88 7.12
N ASN A 116 5.07 0.35 7.24
CA ASN A 116 5.26 1.21 8.40
C ASN A 116 4.09 1.08 9.38
N THR A 117 4.33 1.54 10.60
CA THR A 117 3.28 1.75 11.60
C THR A 117 3.39 3.17 12.15
N PRO A 118 2.40 3.69 12.88
CA PRO A 118 2.49 5.00 13.53
C PRO A 118 3.72 5.18 14.45
N THR A 119 4.26 4.09 14.99
CA THR A 119 5.42 4.09 15.90
C THR A 119 6.71 3.61 15.24
N SER A 120 6.66 3.13 14.01
CA SER A 120 7.81 2.63 13.25
C SER A 120 7.75 3.14 11.80
N ALA A 121 8.31 4.31 11.54
CA ALA A 121 8.27 4.99 10.26
C ALA A 121 9.49 5.92 10.08
N ILE A 122 9.72 6.42 8.88
CA ILE A 122 10.69 7.49 8.64
C ILE A 122 10.14 8.80 9.23
N SER A 123 10.87 9.36 10.18
CA SER A 123 10.52 10.62 10.85
C SER A 123 10.61 11.81 9.90
N ARG A 124 9.61 12.70 9.94
CA ARG A 124 9.66 13.97 9.20
C ARG A 124 10.63 14.97 9.80
N TYR A 125 10.95 14.81 11.08
CA TYR A 125 11.82 15.74 11.84
C TYR A 125 13.27 15.30 11.81
N ASP A 126 13.55 14.02 11.97
CA ASP A 126 14.88 13.44 11.97
C ASP A 126 14.91 12.15 11.15
N PRO A 127 14.85 12.27 9.81
CA PRO A 127 14.79 11.09 8.94
C PRO A 127 16.09 10.27 8.98
N ALA A 128 17.22 10.89 9.27
CA ALA A 128 18.52 10.20 9.39
C ALA A 128 18.54 9.26 10.59
N CYS A 129 17.99 9.69 11.71
CA CYS A 129 17.92 8.89 12.93
C CYS A 129 16.95 7.72 12.79
N SER A 130 15.77 7.97 12.23
CA SER A 130 14.73 6.95 12.07
C SER A 130 15.07 5.90 11.00
N TYR A 131 15.97 6.19 10.07
CA TYR A 131 16.48 5.22 9.10
C TYR A 131 17.59 4.37 9.73
N ASN A 132 17.22 3.45 10.58
CA ASN A 132 18.12 2.60 11.37
C ASN A 132 17.84 1.11 11.19
N ALA A 133 18.67 0.25 11.83
CA ALA A 133 18.60 -1.20 11.66
C ALA A 133 17.31 -1.80 12.25
N ASP A 134 16.80 -1.26 13.34
CA ASP A 134 15.58 -1.76 14.00
C ASP A 134 14.34 -1.43 13.15
N TYR A 135 14.31 -0.23 12.56
CA TYR A 135 13.29 0.14 11.58
C TYR A 135 13.30 -0.82 10.38
N LEU A 136 14.47 -1.06 9.77
CA LEU A 136 14.58 -1.97 8.63
C LEU A 136 14.26 -3.43 9.02
N GLN A 137 14.59 -3.86 10.23
CA GLN A 137 14.21 -5.18 10.73
C GLN A 137 12.68 -5.33 10.73
N ASN A 138 11.95 -4.32 11.25
CA ASN A 138 10.50 -4.33 11.30
C ASN A 138 9.89 -4.34 9.88
N VAL A 139 10.41 -3.52 8.95
CA VAL A 139 9.99 -3.50 7.53
C VAL A 139 10.21 -4.88 6.88
N PHE A 140 11.37 -5.48 7.08
CA PHE A 140 11.69 -6.80 6.50
C PHE A 140 10.88 -7.92 7.12
N ALA A 141 10.58 -7.86 8.42
CA ALA A 141 9.70 -8.83 9.07
C ALA A 141 8.27 -8.76 8.51
N THR A 142 7.77 -7.57 8.22
CA THR A 142 6.48 -7.40 7.54
C THR A 142 6.51 -8.01 6.13
N ILE A 143 7.59 -7.83 5.38
CA ILE A 143 7.77 -8.50 4.08
C ILE A 143 7.77 -10.02 4.24
N ASP A 144 8.57 -10.57 5.18
CA ASP A 144 8.65 -12.02 5.43
C ASP A 144 7.27 -12.61 5.79
N THR A 145 6.44 -11.88 6.54
CA THR A 145 5.10 -12.32 6.96
C THR A 145 4.12 -12.39 5.78
N PHE A 146 4.23 -11.49 4.80
CA PHE A 146 3.23 -11.37 3.74
C PHE A 146 3.68 -11.82 2.35
N ALA A 147 4.98 -12.05 2.12
CA ALA A 147 5.52 -12.31 0.78
C ALA A 147 5.04 -13.60 0.12
N ASP A 148 4.63 -14.60 0.89
CA ASP A 148 4.17 -15.90 0.39
C ASP A 148 2.68 -15.90 -0.02
N TYR A 149 1.94 -14.82 0.22
CA TYR A 149 0.55 -14.71 -0.23
C TYR A 149 0.47 -14.15 -1.65
N ASP A 150 -0.09 -14.91 -2.59
CA ASP A 150 -0.21 -14.51 -4.01
C ASP A 150 -1.11 -13.28 -4.19
N ASN A 151 -2.06 -13.05 -3.29
CA ASN A 151 -2.94 -11.89 -3.31
C ASN A 151 -2.37 -10.62 -2.66
N VAL A 152 -1.10 -10.59 -2.28
CA VAL A 152 -0.40 -9.33 -1.98
C VAL A 152 -0.06 -8.64 -3.31
N LEU A 153 -0.70 -7.52 -3.62
CA LEU A 153 -0.46 -6.75 -4.83
C LEU A 153 0.86 -5.97 -4.74
N GLY A 154 1.13 -5.37 -3.58
CA GLY A 154 2.35 -4.59 -3.37
C GLY A 154 2.50 -4.05 -1.97
N PHE A 155 3.68 -3.49 -1.70
CA PHE A 155 4.01 -2.80 -0.44
C PHE A 155 4.21 -1.31 -0.67
N PHE A 156 3.77 -0.48 0.27
CA PHE A 156 4.17 0.92 0.34
C PHE A 156 5.32 1.10 1.34
N ALA A 157 6.43 1.68 0.87
CA ALA A 157 7.59 2.04 1.69
C ALA A 157 7.33 3.27 2.57
N GLY A 158 6.25 3.98 2.34
CA GLY A 158 5.82 5.13 3.12
C GLY A 158 4.54 5.75 2.57
N ASN A 159 3.82 6.40 3.46
CA ASN A 159 2.61 7.17 3.17
C ASN A 159 2.78 8.61 3.63
N GLU A 160 2.63 9.57 2.72
CA GLU A 160 2.63 11.02 3.00
C GLU A 160 3.79 11.51 3.87
N VAL A 161 4.96 10.85 3.81
CA VAL A 161 6.16 11.30 4.54
C VAL A 161 6.53 12.70 4.09
N ILE A 162 6.46 12.95 2.77
CA ILE A 162 6.58 14.29 2.19
C ILE A 162 5.19 14.91 2.14
N ASN A 163 4.87 15.78 3.12
CA ASN A 163 3.56 16.44 3.23
C ASN A 163 3.63 17.98 3.17
N SER A 164 4.81 18.53 2.95
CA SER A 164 5.06 19.97 2.80
C SER A 164 6.40 20.20 2.11
N VAL A 165 6.73 21.44 1.78
CA VAL A 165 8.06 21.79 1.25
C VAL A 165 9.17 21.55 2.28
N ASN A 166 8.86 21.67 3.57
CA ASN A 166 9.82 21.51 4.66
C ASN A 166 10.16 20.05 4.98
N THR A 167 9.46 19.08 4.39
CA THR A 167 9.68 17.64 4.61
C THR A 167 10.22 16.95 3.35
N THR A 168 10.61 17.70 2.31
CA THR A 168 11.10 17.13 1.05
C THR A 168 12.44 16.41 1.19
N ASN A 169 13.26 16.74 2.18
CA ASN A 169 14.50 16.03 2.52
C ASN A 169 14.28 14.58 2.94
N THR A 170 13.10 14.24 3.47
CA THR A 170 12.75 12.87 3.87
C THR A 170 12.68 11.92 2.68
N ALA A 171 12.42 12.42 1.46
CA ALA A 171 12.36 11.63 0.24
C ALA A 171 13.64 10.82 0.02
N THR A 172 14.81 11.33 0.43
CA THR A 172 16.10 10.64 0.33
C THR A 172 16.07 9.31 1.12
N TYR A 173 15.51 9.34 2.32
CA TYR A 173 15.46 8.17 3.20
C TYR A 173 14.34 7.20 2.78
N VAL A 174 13.18 7.70 2.39
CA VAL A 174 12.11 6.84 1.84
C VAL A 174 12.59 6.11 0.58
N LYS A 175 13.33 6.79 -0.30
CA LYS A 175 13.93 6.16 -1.48
C LYS A 175 14.99 5.11 -1.12
N ALA A 176 15.75 5.32 -0.04
CA ALA A 176 16.66 4.32 0.49
C ALA A 176 15.91 3.09 1.04
N VAL A 177 14.76 3.30 1.70
CA VAL A 177 13.87 2.20 2.15
C VAL A 177 13.37 1.40 0.95
N VAL A 178 12.89 2.05 -0.12
CA VAL A 178 12.48 1.37 -1.37
C VAL A 178 13.59 0.48 -1.90
N ARG A 179 14.82 1.01 -1.98
CA ARG A 179 16.01 0.26 -2.41
C ARG A 179 16.22 -0.98 -1.56
N ASP A 180 16.16 -0.83 -0.24
CA ASP A 180 16.49 -1.90 0.70
C ASP A 180 15.39 -2.98 0.71
N MET A 181 14.11 -2.59 0.63
CA MET A 181 12.98 -3.52 0.47
C MET A 181 13.12 -4.36 -0.80
N LYS A 182 13.38 -3.74 -1.95
CA LYS A 182 13.53 -4.46 -3.23
C LYS A 182 14.74 -5.38 -3.22
N LYS A 183 15.88 -4.95 -2.65
CA LYS A 183 17.05 -5.81 -2.47
C LYS A 183 16.76 -6.97 -1.51
N TYR A 184 15.99 -6.73 -0.44
CA TYR A 184 15.59 -7.76 0.51
C TYR A 184 14.70 -8.82 -0.16
N ILE A 185 13.63 -8.42 -0.85
CA ILE A 185 12.74 -9.31 -1.61
C ILE A 185 13.54 -10.22 -2.56
N LYS A 186 14.50 -9.64 -3.30
CA LYS A 186 15.38 -10.41 -4.20
C LYS A 186 16.29 -11.37 -3.45
N ALA A 187 16.93 -10.93 -2.37
CA ALA A 187 17.85 -11.75 -1.57
C ALA A 187 17.14 -12.94 -0.92
N ARG A 188 15.90 -12.74 -0.47
CA ARG A 188 15.03 -13.77 0.10
C ARG A 188 14.42 -14.69 -0.95
N LYS A 189 14.55 -14.38 -2.24
CA LYS A 189 13.98 -15.11 -3.38
C LYS A 189 12.45 -15.16 -3.37
N TYR A 190 11.81 -14.17 -2.78
CA TYR A 190 10.37 -13.98 -2.90
C TYR A 190 10.00 -13.63 -4.34
N ARG A 191 8.72 -13.84 -4.71
CA ARG A 191 8.24 -13.31 -5.99
C ARG A 191 8.49 -11.79 -6.04
N GLN A 192 8.54 -11.24 -7.23
CA GLN A 192 8.76 -9.80 -7.41
C GLN A 192 7.49 -9.03 -7.03
N ILE A 193 7.34 -8.75 -5.72
CA ILE A 193 6.25 -7.96 -5.18
C ILE A 193 6.56 -6.48 -5.41
N PRO A 194 5.66 -5.70 -6.03
CA PRO A 194 5.88 -4.27 -6.26
C PRO A 194 6.09 -3.49 -4.95
N VAL A 195 7.04 -2.57 -4.97
CA VAL A 195 7.30 -1.61 -3.88
C VAL A 195 7.03 -0.21 -4.37
N GLY A 196 6.15 0.52 -3.68
CA GLY A 196 5.70 1.86 -4.05
C GLY A 196 5.79 2.87 -2.93
N TYR A 197 5.32 4.07 -3.25
CA TYR A 197 5.13 5.18 -2.32
C TYR A 197 3.73 5.76 -2.50
N SER A 198 3.06 6.08 -1.39
CA SER A 198 1.76 6.76 -1.36
C SER A 198 1.98 8.24 -1.04
N ALA A 199 1.74 9.11 -2.02
CA ALA A 199 2.08 10.52 -1.96
C ALA A 199 0.88 11.41 -1.61
N ALA A 200 1.07 12.36 -0.70
CA ALA A 200 0.15 13.48 -0.54
C ALA A 200 0.13 14.33 -1.82
N ASP A 201 -1.06 14.76 -2.27
CA ASP A 201 -1.21 15.58 -3.46
C ASP A 201 -0.90 17.06 -3.18
N ILE A 202 0.36 17.39 -2.86
CA ILE A 202 0.83 18.73 -2.55
C ILE A 202 1.22 19.46 -3.82
N VAL A 203 0.48 20.48 -4.20
CA VAL A 203 0.68 21.24 -5.46
C VAL A 203 2.14 21.71 -5.64
N ALA A 204 2.78 22.12 -4.56
CA ALA A 204 4.14 22.67 -4.59
C ALA A 204 5.23 21.65 -4.95
N ASN A 205 5.02 20.36 -4.64
CA ASN A 205 6.07 19.35 -4.80
C ASN A 205 5.63 18.02 -5.43
N ARG A 206 4.34 17.84 -5.81
CA ARG A 206 3.83 16.57 -6.35
C ARG A 206 4.61 16.06 -7.56
N GLN A 207 5.00 16.95 -8.46
CA GLN A 207 5.79 16.61 -9.64
C GLN A 207 7.20 16.18 -9.25
N LEU A 208 7.86 16.95 -8.41
CA LEU A 208 9.23 16.67 -7.94
C LEU A 208 9.29 15.34 -7.17
N ALA A 209 8.28 15.06 -6.35
CA ALA A 209 8.18 13.79 -5.65
C ALA A 209 8.01 12.60 -6.61
N ALA A 210 7.11 12.71 -7.59
CA ALA A 210 6.93 11.68 -8.60
C ALA A 210 8.21 11.44 -9.41
N GLU A 211 8.83 12.49 -9.91
CA GLU A 211 10.09 12.41 -10.65
C GLU A 211 11.20 11.78 -9.79
N TYR A 212 11.34 12.20 -8.53
CA TYR A 212 12.38 11.71 -7.62
C TYR A 212 12.27 10.21 -7.34
N PHE A 213 11.07 9.72 -7.07
CA PHE A 213 10.88 8.29 -6.80
C PHE A 213 11.05 7.40 -8.04
N ASN A 214 10.98 7.97 -9.24
CA ASN A 214 11.14 7.23 -10.52
C ASN A 214 12.45 7.57 -11.24
N CYS A 215 13.46 8.12 -10.59
CA CYS A 215 14.70 8.56 -11.22
C CYS A 215 15.95 7.82 -10.73
N GLY A 216 17.08 8.03 -11.40
CA GLY A 216 18.40 7.52 -11.02
C GLY A 216 18.73 6.17 -11.63
N ASP A 217 20.03 5.82 -11.66
CA ASP A 217 20.55 4.63 -12.34
C ASP A 217 20.36 3.33 -11.55
N GLU A 218 20.22 3.42 -10.21
CA GLU A 218 19.99 2.27 -9.36
C GLU A 218 18.53 1.80 -9.46
N ALA A 219 18.27 0.73 -10.22
CA ALA A 219 16.93 0.24 -10.47
C ALA A 219 16.16 -0.15 -9.20
N ASP A 220 16.88 -0.64 -8.17
CA ASP A 220 16.24 -1.01 -6.90
C ASP A 220 15.81 0.20 -6.07
N ALA A 221 16.39 1.39 -6.33
CA ALA A 221 15.98 2.62 -5.68
C ALA A 221 14.77 3.31 -6.34
N ARG A 222 14.37 2.87 -7.54
CA ARG A 222 13.13 3.36 -8.18
C ARG A 222 11.94 2.54 -7.70
N ILE A 223 10.82 3.23 -7.46
CA ILE A 223 9.55 2.56 -7.12
C ILE A 223 9.01 1.75 -8.31
N ASP A 224 8.18 0.78 -8.01
CA ASP A 224 7.47 -0.03 -9.01
C ASP A 224 6.03 0.45 -9.23
N MET A 225 5.45 1.21 -8.30
CA MET A 225 4.10 1.78 -8.38
C MET A 225 4.01 3.09 -7.58
N PHE A 226 3.17 4.01 -8.01
CA PHE A 226 2.98 5.32 -7.39
C PHE A 226 1.52 5.55 -7.01
N GLY A 227 1.25 5.66 -5.72
CA GLY A 227 -0.05 6.04 -5.18
C GLY A 227 -0.16 7.55 -4.99
N VAL A 228 -1.34 8.11 -5.22
CA VAL A 228 -1.65 9.52 -4.98
C VAL A 228 -2.87 9.62 -4.09
N ASN A 229 -2.75 10.28 -2.93
CA ASN A 229 -3.86 10.60 -2.05
C ASN A 229 -4.53 11.87 -2.54
N ASP A 230 -5.64 11.73 -3.25
CA ASP A 230 -6.26 12.83 -3.98
C ASP A 230 -7.72 13.06 -3.57
N TYR A 231 -7.97 14.16 -2.89
CA TYR A 231 -9.29 14.57 -2.45
C TYR A 231 -9.83 15.79 -3.22
N SER A 232 -9.32 16.05 -4.42
CA SER A 232 -9.69 17.23 -5.21
C SER A 232 -11.07 17.14 -5.90
N TRP A 233 -11.61 15.92 -6.06
CA TRP A 233 -12.98 15.75 -6.55
C TRP A 233 -13.95 15.70 -5.38
N CYS A 234 -14.63 16.83 -5.12
CA CYS A 234 -15.60 16.96 -4.04
C CYS A 234 -17.04 17.06 -4.56
N GLY A 235 -17.86 16.06 -4.23
CA GLY A 235 -19.27 16.01 -4.62
C GLY A 235 -19.48 16.00 -6.13
N GLU A 236 -20.48 16.73 -6.60
CA GLU A 236 -20.72 16.93 -8.03
C GLU A 236 -19.61 17.81 -8.61
N SER A 237 -18.74 17.23 -9.41
CA SER A 237 -17.60 17.89 -10.03
C SER A 237 -17.45 17.45 -11.48
N SER A 238 -16.29 17.71 -12.08
CA SER A 238 -15.98 17.26 -13.44
C SER A 238 -14.47 17.03 -13.59
N PHE A 239 -14.10 16.29 -14.61
CA PHE A 239 -12.72 15.99 -14.96
C PHE A 239 -11.78 17.23 -15.02
N VAL A 240 -12.33 18.39 -15.46
CA VAL A 240 -11.57 19.64 -15.52
C VAL A 240 -11.60 20.38 -14.18
N VAL A 241 -12.76 20.49 -13.54
CA VAL A 241 -12.94 21.27 -12.31
C VAL A 241 -12.18 20.64 -11.14
N SER A 242 -12.17 19.29 -11.04
CA SER A 242 -11.40 18.57 -10.04
C SER A 242 -9.89 18.65 -10.24
N GLY A 243 -9.43 19.06 -11.42
CA GLY A 243 -8.01 19.03 -11.76
C GLY A 243 -7.49 17.68 -12.26
N TYR A 244 -8.33 16.67 -12.44
CA TYR A 244 -7.91 15.35 -12.97
C TYR A 244 -7.29 15.47 -14.36
N SER A 245 -7.79 16.37 -15.20
CA SER A 245 -7.17 16.68 -16.51
C SER A 245 -5.73 17.20 -16.41
N THR A 246 -5.41 17.92 -15.34
CA THR A 246 -4.04 18.40 -15.07
C THR A 246 -3.14 17.25 -14.60
N LYS A 247 -3.66 16.39 -13.74
CA LYS A 247 -2.93 15.21 -13.25
C LYS A 247 -2.65 14.19 -14.36
N MET A 248 -3.60 14.00 -15.28
CA MET A 248 -3.37 13.21 -16.49
C MET A 248 -2.17 13.72 -17.30
N LYS A 249 -2.05 15.04 -17.48
CA LYS A 249 -0.89 15.63 -18.17
C LYS A 249 0.41 15.48 -17.39
N LEU A 250 0.32 15.59 -16.05
CA LEU A 250 1.47 15.47 -15.18
C LEU A 250 2.09 14.05 -15.24
N TYR A 251 1.26 13.02 -15.26
CA TYR A 251 1.71 11.63 -15.21
C TYR A 251 1.67 10.90 -16.56
N GLN A 252 1.38 11.58 -17.69
CA GLN A 252 1.18 10.92 -19.00
C GLN A 252 2.37 10.10 -19.49
N ASP A 253 3.59 10.51 -19.12
CA ASP A 253 4.85 9.86 -19.53
C ASP A 253 5.51 9.06 -18.39
N TYR A 254 4.77 8.89 -17.27
CA TYR A 254 5.28 8.18 -16.11
C TYR A 254 5.36 6.68 -16.39
N SER A 255 6.52 6.06 -16.08
CA SER A 255 6.84 4.71 -16.54
C SER A 255 6.38 3.56 -15.63
N VAL A 256 5.77 3.89 -14.49
CA VAL A 256 5.21 2.90 -13.55
C VAL A 256 3.72 3.16 -13.31
N PRO A 257 2.95 2.16 -12.87
CA PRO A 257 1.53 2.34 -12.57
C PRO A 257 1.29 3.48 -11.60
N VAL A 258 0.36 4.37 -11.94
CA VAL A 258 -0.17 5.41 -11.06
C VAL A 258 -1.62 5.05 -10.72
N PHE A 259 -2.01 5.23 -9.48
CA PHE A 259 -3.39 5.03 -9.02
C PHE A 259 -3.70 5.95 -7.85
N LEU A 260 -4.97 6.16 -7.57
CA LEU A 260 -5.39 6.93 -6.40
C LEU A 260 -5.30 6.02 -5.18
N SER A 261 -4.26 6.18 -4.37
CA SER A 261 -4.10 5.39 -3.14
C SER A 261 -5.05 5.80 -2.03
N GLU A 262 -5.63 6.99 -2.14
CA GLU A 262 -6.79 7.47 -1.38
C GLU A 262 -7.59 8.45 -2.24
N PHE A 263 -8.93 8.32 -2.22
CA PHE A 263 -9.84 9.32 -2.79
C PHE A 263 -11.20 9.28 -2.09
N GLY A 264 -12.10 10.20 -2.44
CA GLY A 264 -13.45 10.25 -1.88
C GLY A 264 -13.64 11.40 -0.89
N CYS A 265 -13.47 12.65 -1.36
CA CYS A 265 -13.65 13.86 -0.57
C CYS A 265 -15.00 13.89 0.16
N ASN A 266 -14.99 14.11 1.49
CA ASN A 266 -16.21 14.20 2.31
C ASN A 266 -16.64 15.65 2.62
N GLN A 267 -16.02 16.66 2.00
CA GLN A 267 -16.43 18.06 2.14
C GLN A 267 -17.69 18.35 1.31
N VAL A 268 -18.75 17.59 1.59
CA VAL A 268 -20.03 17.65 0.94
C VAL A 268 -21.13 17.91 1.98
N LYS A 269 -22.29 18.43 1.55
CA LYS A 269 -23.37 18.79 2.46
C LYS A 269 -24.12 17.57 3.06
N SER A 270 -24.03 16.43 2.39
CA SER A 270 -24.72 15.19 2.76
C SER A 270 -23.78 14.01 2.52
N SER A 271 -24.32 12.86 2.10
CA SER A 271 -23.50 11.71 1.68
C SER A 271 -22.69 12.01 0.42
N ARG A 272 -21.54 11.35 0.27
CA ARG A 272 -20.69 11.44 -0.92
C ARG A 272 -21.38 10.77 -2.13
N PRO A 273 -21.46 11.44 -3.28
CA PRO A 273 -22.06 10.85 -4.48
C PRO A 273 -21.10 9.94 -5.27
N PHE A 274 -19.78 10.06 -5.08
CA PHE A 274 -18.71 9.32 -5.76
C PHE A 274 -18.74 9.43 -7.30
N THR A 275 -19.11 10.60 -7.82
CA THR A 275 -19.20 10.83 -9.28
C THR A 275 -17.85 10.75 -9.99
N GLU A 276 -16.73 10.82 -9.26
CA GLU A 276 -15.36 10.57 -9.75
C GLU A 276 -15.15 9.15 -10.29
N ILE A 277 -15.94 8.17 -9.85
CA ILE A 277 -15.84 6.77 -10.29
C ILE A 277 -16.00 6.67 -11.81
N GLU A 278 -16.92 7.40 -12.40
CA GLU A 278 -17.13 7.42 -13.84
C GLU A 278 -15.87 7.90 -14.58
N ALA A 279 -15.20 8.94 -14.05
CA ALA A 279 -13.97 9.45 -14.63
C ALA A 279 -12.78 8.49 -14.43
N ILE A 280 -12.59 7.96 -13.22
CA ILE A 280 -11.46 7.08 -12.86
C ILE A 280 -11.42 5.84 -13.75
N TYR A 281 -12.58 5.21 -14.03
CA TYR A 281 -12.65 3.99 -14.86
C TYR A 281 -13.03 4.29 -16.32
N SER A 282 -12.79 5.51 -16.79
CA SER A 282 -12.99 5.88 -18.19
C SER A 282 -11.73 5.71 -19.04
N THR A 283 -11.92 5.69 -20.37
CA THR A 283 -10.81 5.74 -21.34
C THR A 283 -10.02 7.06 -21.29
N GLN A 284 -10.57 8.11 -20.65
CA GLN A 284 -9.84 9.36 -20.44
C GLN A 284 -8.70 9.20 -19.43
N MET A 285 -8.84 8.32 -18.44
CA MET A 285 -7.85 8.14 -17.38
C MET A 285 -7.02 6.86 -17.53
N SER A 286 -7.52 5.84 -18.20
CA SER A 286 -6.93 4.50 -18.19
C SER A 286 -5.53 4.38 -18.81
N SER A 287 -5.11 5.33 -19.65
CA SER A 287 -3.74 5.36 -20.19
C SER A 287 -2.67 5.72 -19.15
N VAL A 288 -3.07 6.32 -18.03
CA VAL A 288 -2.20 6.77 -16.94
C VAL A 288 -2.57 6.13 -15.62
N PHE A 289 -3.85 6.26 -15.21
CA PHE A 289 -4.31 5.77 -13.92
C PHE A 289 -4.86 4.34 -14.00
N SER A 290 -4.54 3.56 -12.99
CA SER A 290 -4.96 2.16 -12.84
C SER A 290 -6.03 1.97 -11.75
N GLY A 291 -6.95 2.93 -11.63
CA GLY A 291 -8.03 2.90 -10.64
C GLY A 291 -7.65 3.55 -9.31
N GLY A 292 -8.25 3.09 -8.21
CA GLY A 292 -7.94 3.64 -6.89
C GLY A 292 -8.71 2.99 -5.74
N LEU A 293 -8.45 3.51 -4.52
CA LEU A 293 -9.04 3.08 -3.26
C LEU A 293 -9.79 4.24 -2.60
N VAL A 294 -11.02 3.98 -2.18
CA VAL A 294 -11.84 4.96 -1.46
C VAL A 294 -11.42 4.99 0.01
N TYR A 295 -11.13 6.16 0.52
CA TYR A 295 -10.92 6.39 1.94
C TYR A 295 -12.29 6.62 2.59
N GLU A 296 -12.77 5.85 3.61
CA GLU A 296 -12.26 4.60 4.14
C GLU A 296 -13.43 3.65 4.49
N TYR A 297 -13.14 2.39 4.85
CA TYR A 297 -14.16 1.38 5.16
C TYR A 297 -14.99 1.72 6.40
N SER A 298 -14.34 1.79 7.57
CA SER A 298 -15.02 2.04 8.85
C SER A 298 -15.18 3.53 9.15
N ASN A 299 -16.30 3.90 9.76
CA ASN A 299 -16.56 5.28 10.11
C ASN A 299 -15.86 5.65 11.42
N GLU A 300 -14.92 6.58 11.28
CA GLU A 300 -14.14 7.16 12.36
C GLU A 300 -14.59 8.61 12.64
N THR A 301 -13.91 9.31 13.55
CA THR A 301 -14.23 10.70 13.88
C THR A 301 -14.09 11.69 12.71
N ASN A 302 -13.36 11.30 11.66
CA ASN A 302 -13.14 12.04 10.42
C ASN A 302 -14.34 11.96 9.45
N ASN A 303 -15.30 11.07 9.69
CA ASN A 303 -16.53 10.86 8.89
C ASN A 303 -16.28 10.46 7.41
N TYR A 304 -15.24 9.67 7.14
CA TYR A 304 -15.00 9.09 5.80
C TYR A 304 -15.58 7.67 5.64
N GLY A 305 -16.13 7.09 6.70
CA GLY A 305 -16.56 5.70 6.68
C GLY A 305 -17.68 5.38 5.70
N LEU A 306 -17.57 4.20 5.10
CA LEU A 306 -18.64 3.58 4.31
C LEU A 306 -19.59 2.76 5.19
N VAL A 307 -19.08 2.24 6.31
CA VAL A 307 -19.85 1.46 7.27
C VAL A 307 -19.63 1.96 8.69
N GLN A 308 -20.65 1.76 9.53
CA GLN A 308 -20.52 1.92 10.98
C GLN A 308 -20.34 0.56 11.62
N ILE A 309 -19.29 0.38 12.40
CA ILE A 309 -19.01 -0.81 13.18
C ILE A 309 -19.42 -0.56 14.63
N ASP A 310 -20.21 -1.47 15.21
CA ASP A 310 -20.63 -1.45 16.61
C ASP A 310 -20.53 -2.89 17.15
N GLY A 311 -19.39 -3.20 17.78
CA GLY A 311 -19.02 -4.58 18.13
C GLY A 311 -18.96 -5.47 16.89
N ASP A 312 -19.72 -6.55 16.89
CA ASP A 312 -19.78 -7.49 15.76
C ASP A 312 -20.74 -7.05 14.65
N LYS A 313 -21.45 -5.93 14.85
CA LYS A 313 -22.44 -5.47 13.88
C LYS A 313 -21.85 -4.45 12.92
N VAL A 314 -21.98 -4.71 11.61
CA VAL A 314 -21.70 -3.74 10.55
C VAL A 314 -23.01 -3.17 10.02
N THR A 315 -23.10 -1.85 9.97
CA THR A 315 -24.22 -1.12 9.37
C THR A 315 -23.72 -0.32 8.19
N LYS A 316 -24.20 -0.63 6.98
CA LYS A 316 -23.88 0.12 5.77
C LYS A 316 -24.47 1.52 5.84
N LEU A 317 -23.64 2.52 5.58
CA LEU A 317 -24.04 3.92 5.52
C LEU A 317 -24.53 4.28 4.10
N THR A 318 -25.10 5.45 3.94
CA THR A 318 -25.54 5.95 2.62
C THR A 318 -24.38 5.99 1.63
N ASP A 319 -23.17 6.33 2.09
CA ASP A 319 -21.96 6.39 1.28
C ASP A 319 -21.57 5.02 0.70
N PHE A 320 -21.79 3.94 1.46
CA PHE A 320 -21.61 2.57 0.96
C PHE A 320 -22.50 2.28 -0.25
N GLU A 321 -23.79 2.58 -0.12
CA GLU A 321 -24.77 2.33 -1.20
C GLU A 321 -24.50 3.23 -2.42
N ASN A 322 -24.08 4.48 -2.22
CA ASN A 322 -23.70 5.37 -3.29
C ASN A 322 -22.47 4.83 -4.05
N LEU A 323 -21.42 4.45 -3.36
CA LEU A 323 -20.22 3.90 -3.97
C LEU A 323 -20.50 2.59 -4.72
N LYS A 324 -21.26 1.68 -4.10
CA LYS A 324 -21.67 0.43 -4.73
C LYS A 324 -22.45 0.69 -6.03
N ASN A 325 -23.37 1.65 -6.01
CA ASN A 325 -24.14 2.05 -7.17
C ASN A 325 -23.22 2.62 -8.28
N GLU A 326 -22.27 3.48 -7.94
CA GLU A 326 -21.33 4.03 -8.92
C GLU A 326 -20.44 2.94 -9.52
N TYR A 327 -19.88 2.04 -8.70
CA TYR A 327 -19.12 0.89 -9.21
C TYR A 327 -19.95 0.00 -10.16
N SER A 328 -21.25 -0.15 -9.91
CA SER A 328 -22.14 -0.96 -10.76
C SER A 328 -22.43 -0.35 -12.12
N LYS A 329 -22.30 0.98 -12.27
CA LYS A 329 -22.57 1.72 -13.51
C LYS A 329 -21.40 1.68 -14.49
N VAL A 330 -20.19 1.45 -13.99
CA VAL A 330 -18.96 1.54 -14.79
C VAL A 330 -18.34 0.17 -15.02
N SER A 331 -17.90 -0.07 -16.26
CA SER A 331 -17.03 -1.18 -16.62
C SER A 331 -15.59 -0.71 -16.73
N ASN A 332 -14.63 -1.60 -16.52
CA ASN A 332 -13.24 -1.27 -16.82
C ASN A 332 -13.10 -1.00 -18.32
N PRO A 333 -12.20 -0.09 -18.74
CA PRO A 333 -11.90 0.12 -20.15
C PRO A 333 -11.47 -1.18 -20.85
N GLU A 334 -11.97 -1.40 -22.06
CA GLU A 334 -11.66 -2.59 -22.84
C GLU A 334 -10.19 -2.64 -23.29
N GLY A 335 -9.71 -3.84 -23.55
CA GLY A 335 -8.35 -4.09 -24.04
C GLY A 335 -7.29 -3.71 -23.03
N ASN A 336 -6.22 -3.06 -23.50
CA ASN A 336 -5.09 -2.67 -22.65
C ASN A 336 -5.23 -1.29 -22.01
N GLY A 337 -6.37 -0.61 -22.20
CA GLY A 337 -6.65 0.72 -21.63
C GLY A 337 -5.68 1.83 -22.06
N GLY A 338 -4.89 1.62 -23.11
CA GLY A 338 -3.96 2.61 -23.64
C GLY A 338 -2.66 2.78 -22.82
N TYR A 339 -2.28 1.76 -22.01
CA TYR A 339 -1.06 1.82 -21.23
C TYR A 339 0.20 1.98 -22.10
N SER A 340 1.26 2.53 -21.49
CA SER A 340 2.57 2.72 -22.12
C SER A 340 3.54 1.62 -21.67
N THR A 341 4.28 1.07 -22.62
CA THR A 341 5.41 0.15 -22.36
C THR A 341 6.75 0.88 -22.25
N SER A 342 6.74 2.22 -22.23
CA SER A 342 7.96 3.00 -22.06
C SER A 342 8.59 2.70 -20.70
N ASN A 343 9.87 2.38 -20.70
CA ASN A 343 10.68 2.17 -19.51
C ASN A 343 11.56 3.40 -19.21
N ASN A 344 11.22 4.56 -19.74
CA ASN A 344 11.96 5.77 -19.50
C ASN A 344 11.67 6.27 -18.09
N TYR A 345 12.65 6.17 -17.22
CA TYR A 345 12.56 6.78 -15.91
C TYR A 345 12.81 8.29 -15.94
N SER A 346 12.33 8.98 -14.93
CA SER A 346 12.40 10.44 -14.83
C SER A 346 13.84 10.93 -14.65
N THR A 347 14.09 12.18 -15.00
CA THR A 347 15.30 12.89 -14.56
C THR A 347 15.15 13.21 -13.08
N CYS A 348 16.20 13.00 -12.29
CA CYS A 348 16.16 13.35 -10.89
C CYS A 348 16.08 14.84 -10.70
N PRO A 349 15.17 15.34 -9.86
CA PRO A 349 15.14 16.76 -9.51
C PRO A 349 16.45 17.20 -8.85
N ASP A 350 16.89 18.40 -9.18
CA ASP A 350 18.02 19.03 -8.50
C ASP A 350 17.62 19.48 -7.08
N TYR A 351 18.60 19.48 -6.16
CA TYR A 351 18.41 20.07 -4.84
C TYR A 351 18.15 21.58 -4.97
N GLU A 352 17.05 22.05 -4.39
CA GLU A 352 16.71 23.48 -4.31
C GLU A 352 16.18 23.79 -2.91
N LYS A 353 16.94 24.61 -2.16
CA LYS A 353 16.59 24.98 -0.78
C LYS A 353 15.22 25.66 -0.70
N GLY A 354 14.36 25.16 0.19
CA GLY A 354 13.00 25.67 0.40
C GLY A 354 12.00 25.26 -0.68
N VAL A 355 12.39 24.39 -1.63
CA VAL A 355 11.54 23.86 -2.70
C VAL A 355 11.63 22.33 -2.71
N TRP A 356 12.82 21.78 -2.95
CA TRP A 356 13.10 20.35 -2.98
C TRP A 356 14.46 20.05 -2.36
N GLU A 357 14.49 19.55 -1.14
CA GLU A 357 15.72 19.35 -0.37
C GLU A 357 16.16 17.88 -0.30
N ALA A 358 15.60 17.00 -1.12
CA ALA A 358 16.06 15.63 -1.22
C ALA A 358 17.42 15.55 -1.92
N ASN A 359 18.29 14.66 -1.41
CA ASN A 359 19.60 14.41 -1.99
C ASN A 359 19.54 13.22 -2.95
N ASN A 360 20.18 13.34 -4.12
CA ASN A 360 20.27 12.24 -5.08
C ASN A 360 21.29 11.15 -4.66
N THR A 361 22.18 11.43 -3.70
CA THR A 361 23.04 10.43 -3.07
C THR A 361 22.32 9.82 -1.88
N LEU A 362 21.89 8.56 -2.02
CA LEU A 362 21.17 7.84 -0.96
C LEU A 362 22.12 7.42 0.17
N PRO A 363 21.68 7.43 1.43
CA PRO A 363 22.44 6.91 2.54
C PRO A 363 22.72 5.41 2.33
N ALA A 364 23.88 4.96 2.82
CA ALA A 364 24.15 3.53 2.90
C ALA A 364 23.14 2.86 3.84
N MET A 365 22.75 1.61 3.53
CA MET A 365 21.94 0.82 4.45
C MET A 365 22.68 0.66 5.79
N PRO A 366 22.01 0.82 6.94
CA PRO A 366 22.60 0.52 8.25
C PRO A 366 23.27 -0.85 8.26
N SER A 367 24.54 -0.90 8.63
CA SER A 367 25.37 -2.11 8.49
C SER A 367 24.81 -3.32 9.22
N ALA A 368 24.19 -3.10 10.40
CA ALA A 368 23.55 -4.17 11.17
C ALA A 368 22.37 -4.83 10.43
N ALA A 369 21.68 -4.10 9.53
CA ALA A 369 20.58 -4.66 8.75
C ALA A 369 21.05 -5.59 7.62
N SER A 370 22.33 -5.57 7.24
CA SER A 370 22.86 -6.40 6.14
C SER A 370 22.76 -7.90 6.40
N ALA A 371 22.78 -8.33 7.66
CA ALA A 371 22.65 -9.72 8.04
C ALA A 371 21.27 -10.30 7.66
N TYR A 372 20.22 -9.48 7.68
CA TYR A 372 18.85 -9.91 7.38
C TYR A 372 18.69 -10.42 5.94
N PHE A 373 19.50 -9.98 5.00
CA PHE A 373 19.46 -10.43 3.61
C PHE A 373 19.75 -11.93 3.47
N THR A 374 20.53 -12.47 4.38
CA THR A 374 20.90 -13.89 4.39
C THR A 374 20.05 -14.70 5.36
N SER A 375 19.84 -14.17 6.57
CA SER A 375 19.17 -14.90 7.66
C SER A 375 17.64 -14.73 7.71
N GLY A 376 17.09 -13.73 6.99
CA GLY A 376 15.74 -13.21 7.22
C GLY A 376 15.72 -12.20 8.35
N ALA A 377 14.59 -11.52 8.53
CA ALA A 377 14.43 -10.45 9.52
C ALA A 377 14.49 -10.93 10.99
N GLY A 378 14.49 -12.24 11.22
CA GLY A 378 14.47 -12.80 12.57
C GLY A 378 13.06 -12.78 13.20
N SER A 379 13.01 -12.69 14.52
CA SER A 379 11.70 -12.64 15.21
C SER A 379 10.99 -11.32 14.93
N PRO A 380 9.74 -11.35 14.44
CA PRO A 380 8.96 -10.15 14.25
C PRO A 380 8.75 -9.39 15.55
N MET A 381 8.79 -8.05 15.50
CA MET A 381 8.68 -7.21 16.68
C MET A 381 7.24 -6.79 16.99
N GLY A 382 6.32 -6.94 16.03
CA GLY A 382 4.93 -6.55 16.17
C GLY A 382 4.70 -5.05 16.23
N THR A 383 3.50 -4.64 16.64
CA THR A 383 3.13 -3.23 16.79
C THR A 383 3.58 -2.62 18.11
N GLY A 384 4.03 -3.43 19.08
CA GLY A 384 4.46 -2.98 20.41
C GLY A 384 5.79 -2.24 20.42
N ILE A 385 6.51 -2.17 19.30
CA ILE A 385 7.82 -1.54 19.20
C ILE A 385 7.70 -0.17 18.53
N ALA A 386 8.25 0.84 19.20
CA ALA A 386 8.55 2.12 18.60
C ALA A 386 10.02 2.14 18.17
N THR A 387 10.26 2.49 16.91
CA THR A 387 11.63 2.73 16.42
C THR A 387 12.07 4.15 16.78
N GLN A 388 13.39 4.34 16.92
CA GLN A 388 13.93 5.64 17.28
C GLN A 388 13.54 6.70 16.23
N GLN A 389 12.93 7.80 16.67
CA GLN A 389 12.41 8.86 15.82
C GLN A 389 13.20 10.16 15.87
N SER A 390 14.12 10.32 16.83
CA SER A 390 15.03 11.45 17.01
C SER A 390 16.29 11.01 17.70
N CYS A 391 17.45 11.52 17.25
CA CYS A 391 18.75 11.31 17.87
C CYS A 391 19.18 12.49 18.76
N ASP A 392 18.47 13.61 18.73
CA ASP A 392 18.77 14.78 19.56
C ASP A 392 18.16 14.70 20.96
N ALA A 393 17.33 13.71 21.24
CA ALA A 393 16.93 13.39 22.60
C ALA A 393 18.16 12.87 23.35
N LYS A 394 18.90 13.77 24.00
CA LYS A 394 19.88 13.38 25.02
C LYS A 394 19.15 12.60 26.09
N ASP A 395 19.72 11.43 26.43
CA ASP A 395 19.38 10.70 27.63
C ASP A 395 19.52 11.64 28.85
N ASP A 396 18.38 12.19 29.29
CA ASP A 396 18.28 12.91 30.57
C ASP A 396 18.07 11.94 31.76
N ASP A 397 18.59 10.71 31.62
CA ASP A 397 18.53 9.66 32.65
C ASP A 397 19.92 9.11 32.97
N ASP A 398 20.87 9.96 33.42
CA ASP A 398 22.08 9.50 34.13
C ASP A 398 22.69 10.71 34.89
N GLU A 399 21.99 11.30 35.85
CA GLU A 399 22.59 11.95 37.03
C GLU A 399 22.09 11.20 38.26
N GLU A 400 22.78 10.10 38.60
CA GLU A 400 22.74 9.57 39.96
C GLU A 400 23.37 10.60 40.92
N ASP A 401 22.54 11.03 41.86
CA ASP A 401 22.88 11.79 43.05
C ASP A 401 24.08 11.18 43.78
N ASP A 402 25.21 11.88 43.79
CA ASP A 402 26.25 11.70 44.80
C ASP A 402 26.05 12.76 45.90
N ASP A 403 25.20 12.39 46.84
CA ASP A 403 24.90 13.19 48.03
C ASP A 403 25.98 13.00 49.09
N THR A 404 26.87 13.99 49.24
CA THR A 404 27.70 14.12 50.43
C THR A 404 27.46 15.48 51.09
N SER A 405 26.59 15.40 52.09
CA SER A 405 26.50 16.20 53.33
C SER A 405 27.39 17.43 53.53
N SER A 406 26.80 18.54 53.83
CA SER A 406 27.13 19.24 55.08
C SER A 406 26.10 20.33 55.46
N SER A 407 25.72 20.20 56.70
CA SER A 407 24.87 21.07 57.49
C SER A 407 25.37 22.52 57.63
N SER A 408 24.45 23.47 57.59
CA SER A 408 24.38 24.47 58.69
C SER A 408 23.20 25.46 58.52
N SER A 409 22.50 25.54 59.58
CA SER A 409 21.49 26.46 60.13
C SER A 409 21.61 27.94 59.79
N SER A 410 20.46 28.63 59.63
CA SER A 410 19.86 29.69 60.45
C SER A 410 19.04 30.69 59.65
N SER A 411 17.75 30.72 59.90
CA SER A 411 16.94 31.72 60.58
C SER A 411 16.66 33.08 59.93
N SER A 412 15.34 33.33 59.85
CA SER A 412 14.60 34.60 60.12
C SER A 412 14.49 35.64 59.01
N SER A 413 13.32 35.89 58.58
CA SER A 413 12.23 36.81 58.94
C SER A 413 12.02 37.96 57.91
N SER A 414 10.76 38.07 57.55
CA SER A 414 9.89 39.24 57.36
C SER A 414 10.33 40.44 56.50
N SER A 415 9.64 40.73 55.45
CA SER A 415 8.64 41.83 55.30
C SER A 415 7.85 41.61 54.02
#